data_6c6bee36cd40ad0ee74675d6f8ac334d
#
_entry.id   6c6bee36cd40ad0ee74675d6f8ac334d
#
_cell.length_a   1.000
_cell.length_b   1.000
_cell.length_c   1.000
_cell.angle_alpha   90.00
_cell.angle_beta   90.00
_cell.angle_gamma   90.00
#
_symmetry.space_group_name_H-M   'P 1'
#
loop_
_entity.id
_entity.type
_entity.pdbx_description
1 polymer ?
#
loop_
_entity_poly.entity_id
_entity_poly.type
_entity_poly.pdbx_seq_one_letter_code
_entity_poly.pdbx_strand_id
1 'polypeptide(L)'
;MKCLSVCQPFAELIIEGKKTIELRKWNTKFRGEFLIHAAKNILIEDCKRMEISSSIVTGAIIGKINLVDVKKYDSDKELFRDKKKHYSALNNSKNKYGFILENPKKLRVPIPYVGKLNFFEFQPDEIKNKDIEIDLFEEEHRYMWINHH
;
A
#
# COMPACT_ATOMS: atom_id res chain seq x y z
N MET A 1 2.97 -9.88 11.23
CA MET A 1 2.71 -8.49 10.83
C MET A 1 1.66 -8.46 9.73
N LYS A 2 0.71 -7.57 9.84
CA LYS A 2 -0.33 -7.44 8.83
C LYS A 2 0.23 -6.90 7.52
N CYS A 3 -0.39 -7.34 6.43
CA CYS A 3 -0.04 -6.94 5.08
C CYS A 3 -1.30 -6.60 4.29
N LEU A 4 -1.21 -5.64 3.39
CA LEU A 4 -2.31 -5.26 2.52
C LEU A 4 -1.82 -5.26 1.08
N SER A 5 -2.57 -5.94 0.21
CA SER A 5 -2.25 -5.97 -1.21
C SER A 5 -2.92 -4.78 -1.91
N VAL A 6 -2.11 -3.99 -2.61
CA VAL A 6 -2.56 -2.78 -3.31
C VAL A 6 -2.10 -2.85 -4.76
N CYS A 7 -3.01 -2.61 -5.69
CA CYS A 7 -2.67 -2.62 -7.12
C CYS A 7 -1.77 -1.44 -7.48
N GLN A 8 -0.82 -1.69 -8.38
CA GLN A 8 -0.02 -0.61 -8.94
C GLN A 8 -0.85 0.21 -9.93
N PRO A 9 -0.64 1.53 -10.01
CA PRO A 9 0.49 2.29 -9.46
C PRO A 9 0.28 2.77 -8.02
N PHE A 10 -0.85 2.45 -7.39
CA PHE A 10 -1.19 2.99 -6.07
C PHE A 10 -0.25 2.52 -4.97
N ALA A 11 0.22 1.27 -5.02
CA ALA A 11 1.17 0.77 -4.03
C ALA A 11 2.44 1.63 -4.01
N GLU A 12 3.00 1.93 -5.17
CA GLU A 12 4.19 2.77 -5.28
C GLU A 12 3.93 4.20 -4.79
N LEU A 13 2.79 4.78 -5.16
CA LEU A 13 2.42 6.12 -4.71
C LEU A 13 2.29 6.21 -3.19
N ILE A 14 1.78 5.16 -2.55
CA ILE A 14 1.70 5.09 -1.09
C ILE A 14 3.11 5.09 -0.48
N ILE A 15 3.98 4.23 -0.98
CA ILE A 15 5.31 4.07 -0.42
C ILE A 15 6.19 5.29 -0.69
N GLU A 16 5.95 6.00 -1.78
CA GLU A 16 6.62 7.27 -2.05
C GLU A 16 6.09 8.44 -1.23
N GLY A 17 5.00 8.24 -0.49
CA GLY A 17 4.38 9.29 0.33
C GLY A 17 3.48 10.25 -0.44
N LYS A 18 3.23 10.00 -1.70
CA LYS A 18 2.37 10.84 -2.53
C LYS A 18 0.90 10.57 -2.27
N LYS A 19 0.52 9.29 -2.22
CA LYS A 19 -0.84 8.88 -1.91
C LYS A 19 -0.92 8.62 -0.40
N THR A 20 -1.73 9.44 0.29
CA THR A 20 -1.85 9.38 1.76
C THR A 20 -3.19 8.82 2.23
N ILE A 21 -4.10 8.50 1.32
CA ILE A 21 -5.37 7.86 1.62
C ILE A 21 -5.57 6.68 0.67
N GLU A 22 -5.79 5.50 1.23
CA GLU A 22 -6.15 4.31 0.47
C GLU A 22 -7.64 4.05 0.62
N LEU A 23 -8.35 3.96 -0.50
CA LEU A 23 -9.81 3.78 -0.48
C LEU A 23 -10.17 2.30 -0.49
N ARG A 24 -11.10 1.92 0.40
CA ARG A 24 -11.62 0.56 0.50
C ARG A 24 -13.12 0.57 0.71
N LYS A 25 -13.76 -0.56 0.40
CA LYS A 25 -15.20 -0.75 0.59
C LYS A 25 -15.54 -1.12 2.03
N TRP A 26 -14.55 -1.47 2.82
CA TRP A 26 -14.72 -1.99 4.17
C TRP A 26 -13.93 -1.14 5.17
N ASN A 27 -14.41 -1.14 6.41
CA ASN A 27 -13.77 -0.46 7.53
C ASN A 27 -12.86 -1.42 8.27
N THR A 28 -11.97 -0.87 9.09
CA THR A 28 -11.11 -1.68 9.96
C THR A 28 -10.89 -0.96 11.28
N LYS A 29 -10.77 -1.74 12.34
CA LYS A 29 -10.36 -1.22 13.65
C LYS A 29 -8.84 -1.25 13.83
N PHE A 30 -8.14 -1.91 12.90
CA PHE A 30 -6.68 -1.99 12.97
C PHE A 30 -6.07 -0.59 12.87
N ARG A 31 -5.08 -0.35 13.74
CA ARG A 31 -4.22 0.84 13.68
C ARG A 31 -2.79 0.38 13.90
N GLY A 32 -1.87 1.06 13.26
CA GLY A 32 -0.46 0.74 13.39
C GLY A 32 0.21 0.43 12.09
N GLU A 33 1.41 -0.10 12.17
CA GLU A 33 2.25 -0.38 11.03
C GLU A 33 1.85 -1.67 10.32
N PHE A 34 1.85 -1.65 8.99
CA PHE A 34 1.57 -2.81 8.17
C PHE A 34 2.40 -2.78 6.89
N LEU A 35 2.54 -3.95 6.27
CA LEU A 35 3.30 -4.08 5.04
C LEU A 35 2.43 -3.79 3.82
N ILE A 36 3.02 -3.15 2.81
CA ILE A 36 2.39 -2.93 1.51
C ILE A 36 2.91 -3.97 0.54
N HIS A 37 1.98 -4.76 0.02
CA HIS A 37 2.23 -5.73 -1.06
C HIS A 37 1.74 -5.13 -2.37
N ALA A 38 2.62 -5.02 -3.36
CA ALA A 38 2.23 -4.58 -4.71
C ALA A 38 1.59 -5.78 -5.41
N ALA A 39 0.30 -5.70 -5.70
CA ALA A 39 -0.44 -6.79 -6.34
C ALA A 39 0.09 -7.07 -7.75
N LYS A 40 -0.16 -8.28 -8.25
CA LYS A 40 0.26 -8.68 -9.61
C LYS A 40 -0.42 -7.87 -10.70
N ASN A 41 -1.67 -7.48 -10.48
CA ASN A 41 -2.42 -6.73 -11.48
C ASN A 41 -2.05 -5.25 -11.45
N ILE A 42 -1.70 -4.72 -12.62
CA ILE A 42 -1.43 -3.30 -12.80
C ILE A 42 -2.68 -2.65 -13.36
N LEU A 43 -3.08 -1.53 -12.76
CA LEU A 43 -4.20 -0.73 -13.26
C LEU A 43 -3.69 0.18 -14.39
N ILE A 44 -3.67 -0.34 -15.60
CA ILE A 44 -3.05 0.31 -16.76
C ILE A 44 -3.66 1.69 -17.03
N GLU A 45 -4.98 1.82 -16.92
CA GLU A 45 -5.64 3.10 -17.17
C GLU A 45 -5.25 4.16 -16.13
N ASP A 46 -5.05 3.75 -14.88
CA ASP A 46 -4.59 4.68 -13.85
C ASP A 46 -3.13 5.10 -14.08
N CYS A 47 -2.30 4.18 -14.57
CA CYS A 47 -0.94 4.52 -14.97
C CYS A 47 -0.94 5.57 -16.08
N LYS A 48 -1.77 5.38 -17.11
CA LYS A 48 -1.89 6.34 -18.21
C LYS A 48 -2.40 7.69 -17.72
N ARG A 49 -3.45 7.68 -16.89
CA ARG A 49 -4.06 8.90 -16.35
C ARG A 49 -3.06 9.73 -15.56
N MET A 50 -2.18 9.08 -14.83
CA MET A 50 -1.19 9.75 -13.97
C MET A 50 0.20 9.84 -14.59
N GLU A 51 0.34 9.42 -15.85
CA GLU A 51 1.62 9.44 -16.58
C GLU A 51 2.73 8.68 -15.84
N ILE A 52 2.36 7.52 -15.29
CA ILE A 52 3.29 6.63 -14.58
C ILE A 52 3.57 5.43 -15.47
N SER A 53 4.84 5.02 -15.55
CA SER A 53 5.22 3.82 -16.28
C SER A 53 4.54 2.58 -15.69
N SER A 54 4.07 1.68 -16.55
CA SER A 54 3.54 0.40 -16.10
C SER A 54 4.65 -0.63 -15.83
N SER A 55 5.91 -0.27 -16.06
CA SER A 55 7.07 -1.12 -15.78
C SER A 55 7.54 -0.90 -14.34
N ILE A 56 6.73 -1.36 -13.38
CA ILE A 56 6.99 -1.21 -11.95
C ILE A 56 6.82 -2.55 -11.25
N VAL A 57 7.33 -2.65 -10.03
CA VAL A 57 7.32 -3.90 -9.26
C VAL A 57 5.88 -4.37 -9.00
N THR A 58 5.66 -5.66 -9.20
CA THR A 58 4.41 -6.33 -8.85
C THR A 58 4.69 -7.67 -8.19
N GLY A 59 3.70 -8.20 -7.47
CA GLY A 59 3.82 -9.51 -6.83
C GLY A 59 4.87 -9.54 -5.73
N ALA A 60 5.06 -8.44 -5.01
CA ALA A 60 6.11 -8.34 -4.01
C ALA A 60 5.74 -7.35 -2.91
N ILE A 61 6.27 -7.58 -1.72
CA ILE A 61 6.20 -6.60 -0.63
C ILE A 61 7.24 -5.52 -0.93
N ILE A 62 6.81 -4.27 -0.92
CA ILE A 62 7.66 -3.14 -1.32
C ILE A 62 7.97 -2.16 -0.20
N GLY A 63 7.31 -2.28 0.94
CA GLY A 63 7.56 -1.39 2.06
C GLY A 63 6.53 -1.54 3.16
N LYS A 64 6.54 -0.58 4.08
CA LYS A 64 5.57 -0.53 5.18
C LYS A 64 5.10 0.89 5.42
N ILE A 65 3.97 1.02 6.11
CA ILE A 65 3.37 2.31 6.39
C ILE A 65 2.47 2.19 7.63
N ASN A 66 2.12 3.32 8.22
CA ASN A 66 1.27 3.38 9.41
C ASN A 66 -0.16 3.73 9.03
N LEU A 67 -1.13 2.94 9.49
CA LEU A 67 -2.54 3.28 9.43
C LEU A 67 -2.91 4.03 10.70
N VAL A 68 -3.20 5.32 10.59
CA VAL A 68 -3.43 6.17 11.76
C VAL A 68 -4.90 6.44 12.02
N ASP A 69 -5.73 6.42 10.99
CA ASP A 69 -7.17 6.65 11.12
C ASP A 69 -7.91 6.14 9.89
N VAL A 70 -9.23 6.06 9.99
CA VAL A 70 -10.11 5.74 8.87
C VAL A 70 -11.18 6.81 8.78
N LYS A 71 -11.31 7.39 7.58
CA LYS A 71 -12.34 8.38 7.28
C LYS A 71 -13.47 7.71 6.50
N LYS A 72 -14.70 7.90 6.93
CA LYS A 72 -15.86 7.44 6.18
C LYS A 72 -16.34 8.55 5.25
N TYR A 73 -16.53 8.23 3.99
CA TYR A 73 -17.08 9.15 3.01
C TYR A 73 -18.57 8.92 2.84
N ASP A 74 -19.37 9.98 3.00
CA ASP A 74 -20.83 9.90 2.91
C ASP A 74 -21.36 10.36 1.55
N SER A 75 -20.52 10.97 0.72
CA SER A 75 -20.92 11.45 -0.59
C SER A 75 -19.75 11.48 -1.57
N ASP A 76 -20.07 11.50 -2.86
CA ASP A 76 -19.08 11.65 -3.91
C ASP A 76 -18.37 13.00 -3.82
N LYS A 77 -19.07 14.02 -3.32
CA LYS A 77 -18.50 15.34 -3.13
C LYS A 77 -17.39 15.35 -2.10
N GLU A 78 -17.59 14.64 -0.98
CA GLU A 78 -16.53 14.49 0.02
C GLU A 78 -15.34 13.74 -0.53
N LEU A 79 -15.62 12.67 -1.27
CA LEU A 79 -14.58 11.86 -1.90
C LEU A 79 -13.75 12.72 -2.88
N PHE A 80 -14.41 13.55 -3.67
CA PHE A 80 -13.75 14.43 -4.62
C PHE A 80 -12.82 15.44 -3.94
N ARG A 81 -13.18 15.93 -2.76
CA ARG A 81 -12.35 16.87 -2.00
C ARG A 81 -10.98 16.30 -1.66
N ASP A 82 -10.90 14.99 -1.46
CA ASP A 82 -9.66 14.32 -1.11
C ASP A 82 -8.93 13.69 -2.31
N LYS A 83 -9.32 14.07 -3.51
CA LYS A 83 -8.77 13.54 -4.76
C LYS A 83 -7.24 13.58 -4.82
N LYS A 84 -6.64 14.65 -4.33
CA LYS A 84 -5.18 14.79 -4.32
C LYS A 84 -4.50 13.92 -3.28
N LYS A 85 -5.27 13.33 -2.37
CA LYS A 85 -4.77 12.43 -1.33
C LYS A 85 -4.91 10.97 -1.71
N HIS A 86 -6.03 10.59 -2.36
CA HIS A 86 -6.26 9.19 -2.71
C HIS A 86 -5.90 8.84 -4.16
N TYR A 87 -5.85 9.80 -5.06
CA TYR A 87 -5.48 9.63 -6.48
C TYR A 87 -6.42 8.72 -7.29
N SER A 88 -7.52 8.28 -6.72
CA SER A 88 -8.42 7.35 -7.40
C SER A 88 -9.32 8.05 -8.41
N ALA A 89 -9.69 7.34 -9.46
CA ALA A 89 -10.71 7.80 -10.36
C ALA A 89 -12.05 7.84 -9.62
N LEU A 90 -12.86 8.89 -9.87
CA LEU A 90 -14.04 9.17 -9.06
C LEU A 90 -15.33 8.53 -9.57
N ASN A 91 -15.22 7.52 -10.38
CA ASN A 91 -16.37 6.80 -10.93
C ASN A 91 -16.79 5.59 -10.09
N ASN A 92 -16.20 5.40 -8.91
CA ASN A 92 -16.50 4.26 -8.05
C ASN A 92 -16.93 4.72 -6.65
N SER A 93 -18.23 5.00 -6.49
CA SER A 93 -18.83 5.44 -5.24
C SER A 93 -18.91 4.36 -4.15
N LYS A 94 -18.42 3.15 -4.44
CA LYS A 94 -18.46 2.04 -3.47
C LYS A 94 -17.30 2.07 -2.48
N ASN A 95 -16.23 2.78 -2.79
CA ASN A 95 -15.07 2.90 -1.89
C ASN A 95 -15.33 4.01 -0.89
N LYS A 96 -15.97 3.67 0.23
CA LYS A 96 -16.46 4.63 1.21
C LYS A 96 -15.53 4.90 2.37
N TYR A 97 -14.48 4.11 2.53
CA TYR A 97 -13.56 4.25 3.65
C TYR A 97 -12.19 4.63 3.15
N GLY A 98 -11.66 5.71 3.71
CA GLY A 98 -10.31 6.17 3.39
C GLY A 98 -9.36 5.86 4.54
N PHE A 99 -8.40 4.99 4.31
CA PHE A 99 -7.36 4.67 5.28
C PHE A 99 -6.32 5.77 5.26
N ILE A 100 -6.20 6.50 6.37
CA ILE A 100 -5.26 7.61 6.49
C ILE A 100 -3.89 7.04 6.84
N LEU A 101 -2.91 7.29 5.98
CA LEU A 101 -1.60 6.65 6.02
C LEU A 101 -0.49 7.66 6.30
N GLU A 102 0.47 7.28 7.16
CA GLU A 102 1.62 8.11 7.51
C GLU A 102 2.90 7.28 7.62
N ASN A 103 4.04 7.94 7.53
CA ASN A 103 5.37 7.36 7.71
C ASN A 103 5.68 6.19 6.79
N PRO A 104 5.61 6.39 5.45
CA PRO A 104 6.00 5.34 4.53
C PRO A 104 7.49 5.06 4.61
N LYS A 105 7.84 3.77 4.54
CA LYS A 105 9.23 3.30 4.49
C LYS A 105 9.37 2.29 3.36
N LYS A 106 10.20 2.60 2.38
CA LYS A 106 10.43 1.71 1.26
C LYS A 106 11.43 0.63 1.62
N LEU A 107 11.10 -0.60 1.25
CA LEU A 107 12.03 -1.71 1.35
C LEU A 107 13.09 -1.56 0.26
N ARG A 108 14.36 -1.70 0.61
CA ARG A 108 15.44 -1.57 -0.38
C ARG A 108 15.33 -2.64 -1.47
N VAL A 109 15.01 -3.85 -1.07
CA VAL A 109 14.84 -4.98 -1.99
C VAL A 109 13.44 -5.54 -1.82
N PRO A 110 12.59 -5.46 -2.86
CA PRO A 110 11.25 -6.04 -2.79
C PRO A 110 11.30 -7.53 -2.49
N ILE A 111 10.33 -8.02 -1.73
CA ILE A 111 10.25 -9.44 -1.36
C ILE A 111 9.12 -10.09 -2.14
N PRO A 112 9.42 -10.98 -3.11
CA PRO A 112 8.37 -11.70 -3.83
C PRO A 112 7.44 -12.41 -2.85
N TYR A 113 6.14 -12.19 -3.02
CA TYR A 113 5.15 -12.73 -2.11
C TYR A 113 3.78 -12.76 -2.78
N VAL A 114 2.97 -13.74 -2.44
CA VAL A 114 1.61 -13.88 -2.99
C VAL A 114 0.63 -13.12 -2.11
N GLY A 115 -0.10 -12.16 -2.72
CA GLY A 115 -1.09 -11.38 -2.01
C GLY A 115 -2.36 -12.16 -1.69
N LYS A 116 -3.11 -11.65 -0.73
CA LYS A 116 -4.41 -12.20 -0.31
C LYS A 116 -5.40 -11.05 -0.17
N LEU A 117 -6.67 -11.35 0.03
CA LEU A 117 -7.71 -10.34 0.19
C LEU A 117 -7.64 -9.66 1.55
N ASN A 118 -8.01 -8.39 1.58
CA ASN A 118 -8.08 -7.59 2.80
C ASN A 118 -6.74 -7.55 3.54
N PHE A 119 -6.74 -7.27 4.85
CA PHE A 119 -5.54 -7.45 5.64
C PHE A 119 -5.28 -8.93 5.86
N PHE A 120 -4.04 -9.34 5.65
CA PHE A 120 -3.63 -10.72 5.90
C PHE A 120 -2.32 -10.73 6.67
N GLU A 121 -2.03 -11.86 7.32
CA GLU A 121 -0.79 -12.00 8.07
C GLU A 121 0.35 -12.41 7.14
N PHE A 122 1.45 -11.68 7.23
CA PHE A 122 2.67 -12.04 6.53
C PHE A 122 3.24 -13.32 7.17
N GLN A 123 3.49 -14.33 6.34
CA GLN A 123 3.99 -15.62 6.79
C GLN A 123 5.45 -15.75 6.37
N PRO A 124 6.41 -15.65 7.31
CA PRO A 124 7.83 -15.76 6.98
C PRO A 124 8.20 -17.05 6.26
N ASP A 125 7.49 -18.13 6.55
CA ASP A 125 7.72 -19.44 5.94
C ASP A 125 7.54 -19.43 4.42
N GLU A 126 6.79 -18.47 3.91
CA GLU A 126 6.52 -18.33 2.48
C GLU A 126 7.65 -17.61 1.74
N ILE A 127 8.64 -17.10 2.45
CA ILE A 127 9.80 -16.43 1.85
C ILE A 127 10.86 -17.47 1.54
N LYS A 128 11.31 -17.51 0.28
CA LYS A 128 12.33 -18.47 -0.15
C LYS A 128 13.74 -18.07 0.29
N ASN A 129 14.00 -16.77 0.45
CA ASN A 129 15.30 -16.27 0.87
C ASN A 129 15.27 -15.89 2.35
N LYS A 130 15.85 -16.73 3.19
CA LYS A 130 15.84 -16.54 4.65
C LYS A 130 16.67 -15.34 5.11
N ASP A 131 17.65 -14.92 4.33
CA ASP A 131 18.43 -13.74 4.67
C ASP A 131 17.57 -12.48 4.60
N ILE A 132 16.68 -12.43 3.60
CA ILE A 132 15.71 -11.32 3.49
C ILE A 132 14.73 -11.34 4.67
N GLU A 133 14.30 -12.55 5.08
CA GLU A 133 13.41 -12.71 6.22
C GLU A 133 14.03 -12.16 7.50
N ILE A 134 15.28 -12.52 7.76
CA ILE A 134 16.01 -12.07 8.95
C ILE A 134 16.09 -10.54 8.93
N ASP A 135 16.51 -9.96 7.82
CA ASP A 135 16.63 -8.52 7.70
C ASP A 135 15.29 -7.80 7.89
N LEU A 136 14.20 -8.41 7.45
CA LEU A 136 12.87 -7.82 7.60
C LEU A 136 12.43 -7.77 9.05
N PHE A 137 12.74 -8.80 9.85
CA PHE A 137 12.29 -8.92 11.22
C PHE A 137 13.28 -8.44 12.27
N GLU A 138 14.53 -8.27 11.91
CA GLU A 138 15.49 -7.65 12.79
C GLU A 138 15.32 -6.16 12.74
N GLU A 139 14.48 -5.66 13.63
CA GLU A 139 14.40 -4.25 13.89
C GLU A 139 14.41 -3.32 12.74
N GLU A 140 13.59 -3.14 12.00
CA GLU A 140 13.63 -2.02 11.08
C GLU A 140 15.00 -1.70 10.54
N HIS A 141 15.78 -2.70 10.25
CA HIS A 141 17.15 -2.57 9.96
C HIS A 141 17.41 -1.61 8.86
N ARG A 142 18.12 -0.66 9.21
CA ARG A 142 18.61 0.44 8.45
C ARG A 142 19.09 0.09 7.07
N TYR A 143 19.45 -1.14 6.80
CA TYR A 143 19.94 -1.53 5.50
C TYR A 143 18.84 -1.95 4.52
N MET A 144 17.66 -2.30 5.04
CA MET A 144 16.54 -2.75 4.22
C MET A 144 15.49 -1.68 4.02
N TRP A 145 15.36 -0.75 4.96
CA TRP A 145 14.31 0.26 4.95
C TRP A 145 14.86 1.63 4.55
N ILE A 146 14.14 2.33 3.69
CA ILE A 146 14.46 3.69 3.25
C ILE A 146 13.26 4.57 3.57
N ASN A 147 13.49 5.66 4.31
CA ASN A 147 12.43 6.61 4.62
C ASN A 147 12.12 7.47 3.40
N HIS A 148 10.83 7.72 3.16
CA HIS A 148 10.36 8.60 2.11
C HIS A 148 9.78 9.85 2.73
N HIS A 149 10.37 10.96 2.47
CA HIS A 149 9.93 12.24 2.99
C HIS A 149 9.69 13.23 1.88
#